data_d5d91949645dbbe9bf57ead62192c5ee
#
_entry.id   d5d91949645dbbe9bf57ead62192c5ee
#
_cell.length_a   1.000
_cell.length_b   1.000
_cell.length_c   1.000
_cell.angle_alpha   90.00
_cell.angle_beta   90.00
_cell.angle_gamma   90.00
#
_symmetry.space_group_name_H-M   'P 1'
#
loop_
_entity.id
_entity.type
_entity.pdbx_description
1 polymer ?
#
loop_
_entity_poly.entity_id
_entity_poly.type
_entity_poly.pdbx_seq_one_letter_code
_entity_poly.pdbx_strand_id
1 'polypeptide(L)'
;MKAYALCTNQPINDKEEILLRTIDLLIAMGQRANEVTLIPVDCWVEKPVTDTAGTPLLDAHNIPIIQAGIRYYAEKKFQSRVHWLADQDIPFARRAIERLQELTKQARAIAQWQEQNPGKLWSFPHEEVVPDYKLLQYMGFSHAANLHLYLNRNGVKPVYINKDIRNPLPRRRTCAAQFYRAGDVEQLLLPRLSDHAALKEKVNGQWKTLLRTSEVLSIRFDGAYRFKERDANIFIVFPGRTELKDINGALGALPGVESIFDRRKLTEADGSRIVLTSHQPRHWRNTLYELAGMSNVQQALALGRQRLDQNPVYQHTTLSEKTAVHQDFMAFSHPTEKISFLHSGIKNKKIHGDMADTYHQVLTEKGKEKAEAFLSIHALAIHITPFGGCTHDFSQAPCAKHLQCWNGCSHLLRTHLPGETERIEEQLLITQRLAEKMRTEGNGAYGSERWLQDIERKIAHLQKALDMLRSDSPTPVFPDGKPVTVPEHMKKGSSVK
;
A
#
# COMPACT_ATOMS: atom_id res chain seq x y z
N MET A 1 -12.65 4.37 4.33
CA MET A 1 -12.70 3.55 3.07
C MET A 1 -14.07 3.60 2.39
N LYS A 2 -15.22 3.42 3.09
CA LYS A 2 -16.57 3.48 2.44
C LYS A 2 -16.80 4.79 1.67
N ALA A 3 -16.51 5.95 2.27
CA ALA A 3 -16.64 7.26 1.60
C ALA A 3 -15.75 7.37 0.35
N TYR A 4 -14.51 6.86 0.39
CA TYR A 4 -13.64 6.84 -0.78
C TYR A 4 -14.17 5.93 -1.89
N ALA A 5 -14.70 4.75 -1.55
CA ALA A 5 -15.30 3.84 -2.54
C ALA A 5 -16.46 4.47 -3.31
N LEU A 6 -17.28 5.30 -2.66
CA LEU A 6 -18.33 6.08 -3.33
C LEU A 6 -17.72 7.09 -4.33
N CYS A 7 -16.65 7.78 -3.92
CA CYS A 7 -16.00 8.76 -4.79
C CYS A 7 -15.37 8.11 -6.02
N THR A 8 -14.59 7.02 -5.84
CA THR A 8 -13.85 6.39 -6.93
C THR A 8 -14.73 5.67 -7.95
N ASN A 9 -15.92 5.22 -7.53
CA ASN A 9 -16.88 4.58 -8.44
C ASN A 9 -17.73 5.58 -9.23
N GLN A 10 -17.81 6.84 -8.78
CA GLN A 10 -18.63 7.88 -9.42
C GLN A 10 -17.84 9.20 -9.52
N PRO A 11 -16.82 9.27 -10.39
CA PRO A 11 -16.09 10.52 -10.63
C PRO A 11 -17.04 11.57 -11.23
N ILE A 12 -16.91 12.83 -10.81
CA ILE A 12 -17.75 13.95 -11.27
C ILE A 12 -17.33 14.38 -12.68
N ASN A 13 -16.04 14.30 -13.00
CA ASN A 13 -15.46 14.66 -14.29
C ASN A 13 -14.07 14.03 -14.46
N ASP A 14 -13.52 14.13 -15.67
CA ASP A 14 -12.21 13.55 -16.03
C ASP A 14 -11.05 14.05 -15.15
N LYS A 15 -11.08 15.32 -14.72
CA LYS A 15 -10.04 15.89 -13.85
C LYS A 15 -10.03 15.24 -12.47
N GLU A 16 -11.20 15.05 -11.90
CA GLU A 16 -11.35 14.34 -10.65
C GLU A 16 -11.00 12.86 -10.84
N GLU A 17 -11.36 12.27 -11.96
CA GLU A 17 -11.04 10.87 -12.24
C GLU A 17 -9.53 10.63 -12.27
N ILE A 18 -8.74 11.53 -12.85
CA ILE A 18 -7.26 11.44 -12.82
C ILE A 18 -6.74 11.37 -11.37
N LEU A 19 -7.26 12.23 -10.49
CA LEU A 19 -6.89 12.17 -9.06
C LEU A 19 -7.30 10.87 -8.40
N LEU A 20 -8.56 10.44 -8.62
CA LEU A 20 -9.09 9.20 -8.04
C LEU A 20 -8.30 7.98 -8.51
N ARG A 21 -8.00 7.86 -9.82
CA ARG A 21 -7.19 6.76 -10.34
C ARG A 21 -5.75 6.78 -9.77
N THR A 22 -5.18 7.97 -9.56
CA THR A 22 -3.87 8.10 -8.90
C THR A 22 -3.93 7.64 -7.44
N ILE A 23 -5.00 7.97 -6.71
CA ILE A 23 -5.22 7.51 -5.34
C ILE A 23 -5.54 6.01 -5.30
N ASP A 24 -6.27 5.48 -6.31
CA ASP A 24 -6.49 4.02 -6.45
C ASP A 24 -5.16 3.27 -6.50
N LEU A 25 -4.18 3.75 -7.29
CA LEU A 25 -2.83 3.17 -7.33
C LEU A 25 -2.09 3.31 -6.00
N LEU A 26 -2.25 4.46 -5.32
CA LEU A 26 -1.67 4.66 -4.00
C LEU A 26 -2.20 3.64 -2.98
N ILE A 27 -3.49 3.32 -3.06
CA ILE A 27 -4.15 2.30 -2.22
C ILE A 27 -3.68 0.89 -2.61
N ALA A 28 -3.67 0.55 -3.91
CA ALA A 28 -3.27 -0.77 -4.39
C ALA A 28 -1.82 -1.12 -4.05
N MET A 29 -0.91 -0.16 -4.18
CA MET A 29 0.51 -0.39 -3.98
C MET A 29 0.97 -0.14 -2.54
N GLY A 30 0.32 0.74 -1.79
CA GLY A 30 0.78 1.18 -0.47
C GLY A 30 2.16 1.87 -0.49
N GLN A 31 2.62 2.33 -1.67
CA GLN A 31 3.90 3.03 -1.83
C GLN A 31 3.77 4.50 -1.39
N ARG A 32 4.87 5.25 -1.38
CA ARG A 32 4.82 6.69 -1.08
C ARG A 32 4.17 7.45 -2.22
N ALA A 33 3.46 8.54 -1.91
CA ALA A 33 2.76 9.32 -2.92
C ALA A 33 3.69 9.85 -4.03
N ASN A 34 4.91 10.26 -3.70
CA ASN A 34 5.90 10.68 -4.71
C ASN A 34 6.28 9.51 -5.64
N GLU A 35 6.35 8.28 -5.13
CA GLU A 35 6.65 7.09 -5.95
C GLU A 35 5.49 6.80 -6.92
N VAL A 36 4.24 6.97 -6.45
CA VAL A 36 3.04 6.74 -7.27
C VAL A 36 2.86 7.83 -8.33
N THR A 37 3.13 9.10 -8.02
CA THR A 37 3.05 10.19 -9.01
C THR A 37 4.16 10.17 -10.06
N LEU A 38 5.17 9.32 -9.90
CA LEU A 38 6.29 9.11 -10.83
C LEU A 38 6.21 7.74 -11.53
N ILE A 39 5.06 7.07 -11.47
CA ILE A 39 4.85 5.81 -12.20
C ILE A 39 4.90 6.11 -13.72
N PRO A 40 5.73 5.38 -14.50
CA PRO A 40 5.77 5.54 -15.95
C PRO A 40 4.51 5.00 -16.63
N VAL A 41 4.19 5.53 -17.80
CA VAL A 41 2.98 5.15 -18.56
C VAL A 41 2.98 3.69 -18.99
N ASP A 42 4.16 3.08 -19.19
CA ASP A 42 4.40 1.69 -19.56
C ASP A 42 4.72 0.82 -18.32
N CYS A 43 4.11 1.12 -17.19
CA CYS A 43 4.43 0.52 -15.89
C CYS A 43 3.97 -0.91 -15.69
N TRP A 44 3.02 -1.40 -16.49
CA TRP A 44 2.44 -2.72 -16.30
C TRP A 44 3.41 -3.83 -16.68
N VAL A 45 3.63 -4.78 -15.78
CA VAL A 45 4.54 -5.92 -15.96
C VAL A 45 3.80 -7.20 -15.64
N GLU A 46 3.87 -8.17 -16.54
CA GLU A 46 3.34 -9.51 -16.32
C GLU A 46 4.46 -10.54 -16.52
N LYS A 47 4.49 -11.55 -15.67
CA LYS A 47 5.37 -12.70 -15.84
C LYS A 47 4.71 -13.97 -15.32
N PRO A 48 4.98 -15.13 -15.92
CA PRO A 48 4.54 -16.39 -15.36
C PRO A 48 5.22 -16.63 -14.00
N VAL A 49 4.48 -17.18 -13.07
CA VAL A 49 5.04 -17.72 -11.84
C VAL A 49 5.74 -19.03 -12.18
N THR A 50 7.00 -19.17 -11.80
CA THR A 50 7.81 -20.35 -12.12
C THR A 50 8.20 -21.07 -10.84
N ASP A 51 8.40 -22.37 -10.93
CA ASP A 51 9.05 -23.17 -9.90
C ASP A 51 10.56 -22.87 -9.81
N THR A 52 11.27 -23.57 -8.95
CA THR A 52 12.72 -23.43 -8.76
C THR A 52 13.53 -23.85 -10.00
N ALA A 53 12.95 -24.65 -10.90
CA ALA A 53 13.58 -25.10 -12.16
C ALA A 53 13.29 -24.12 -13.31
N GLY A 54 12.50 -23.06 -13.07
CA GLY A 54 12.10 -22.10 -14.10
C GLY A 54 10.89 -22.52 -14.94
N THR A 55 10.21 -23.63 -14.58
CA THR A 55 9.01 -24.10 -15.28
C THR A 55 7.78 -23.32 -14.82
N PRO A 56 6.93 -22.81 -15.72
CA PRO A 56 5.71 -22.12 -15.33
C PRO A 56 4.79 -23.00 -14.49
N LEU A 57 4.30 -22.46 -13.37
CA LEU A 57 3.26 -23.10 -12.58
C LEU A 57 1.93 -22.93 -13.32
N LEU A 58 1.14 -24.01 -13.35
CA LEU A 58 -0.15 -24.05 -14.01
C LEU A 58 -1.28 -24.06 -12.97
N ASP A 59 -2.40 -23.46 -13.31
CA ASP A 59 -3.63 -23.55 -12.52
C ASP A 59 -4.35 -24.90 -12.76
N ALA A 60 -5.52 -25.06 -12.13
CA ALA A 60 -6.35 -26.27 -12.26
C ALA A 60 -6.83 -26.56 -13.72
N HIS A 61 -6.70 -25.58 -14.62
CA HIS A 61 -7.08 -25.69 -16.04
C HIS A 61 -5.87 -25.79 -16.97
N ASN A 62 -4.66 -26.06 -16.43
CA ASN A 62 -3.39 -26.09 -17.16
C ASN A 62 -3.01 -24.76 -17.83
N ILE A 63 -3.47 -23.63 -17.29
CA ILE A 63 -3.10 -22.29 -17.76
C ILE A 63 -1.97 -21.75 -16.86
N PRO A 64 -0.89 -21.14 -17.42
CA PRO A 64 0.16 -20.55 -16.61
C PRO A 64 -0.38 -19.49 -15.65
N ILE A 65 -0.02 -19.61 -14.38
CA ILE A 65 -0.32 -18.60 -13.37
C ILE A 65 0.52 -17.36 -13.67
N ILE A 66 -0.13 -16.23 -13.92
CA ILE A 66 0.52 -14.97 -14.25
C ILE A 66 0.54 -14.06 -13.01
N GLN A 67 1.72 -13.59 -12.64
CA GLN A 67 1.88 -12.55 -11.64
C GLN A 67 1.93 -11.19 -12.34
N ALA A 68 1.09 -10.25 -11.92
CA ALA A 68 1.08 -8.88 -12.41
C ALA A 68 1.75 -7.93 -11.42
N GLY A 69 2.41 -6.91 -11.94
CA GLY A 69 3.09 -5.90 -11.14
C GLY A 69 3.15 -4.53 -11.80
N ILE A 70 3.52 -3.54 -11.02
CA ILE A 70 3.64 -2.14 -11.44
C ILE A 70 5.10 -1.71 -11.28
N ARG A 71 5.73 -1.31 -12.37
CA ARG A 71 7.06 -0.71 -12.36
C ARG A 71 6.97 0.72 -11.83
N TYR A 72 7.87 1.08 -10.91
CA TYR A 72 7.96 2.40 -10.30
C TYR A 72 9.41 2.77 -9.95
N TYR A 73 9.65 4.04 -9.65
CA TYR A 73 10.93 4.52 -9.15
C TYR A 73 10.89 4.70 -7.64
N ALA A 74 11.76 3.99 -6.91
CA ALA A 74 11.85 4.12 -5.46
C ALA A 74 12.41 5.50 -5.08
N GLU A 75 11.79 6.20 -4.12
CA GLU A 75 12.17 7.56 -3.71
C GLU A 75 13.64 7.67 -3.27
N LYS A 76 14.16 6.61 -2.64
CA LYS A 76 15.57 6.54 -2.27
C LYS A 76 16.38 5.86 -3.37
N LYS A 77 17.34 6.60 -3.96
CA LYS A 77 18.25 6.17 -5.03
C LYS A 77 17.59 5.99 -6.41
N PHE A 78 16.34 6.37 -6.60
CA PHE A 78 15.60 6.34 -7.87
C PHE A 78 15.74 5.04 -8.67
N GLN A 79 15.94 3.92 -7.97
CA GLN A 79 16.03 2.62 -8.62
C GLN A 79 14.67 2.18 -9.16
N SER A 80 14.66 1.73 -10.39
CA SER A 80 13.49 1.09 -10.98
C SER A 80 13.19 -0.22 -10.26
N ARG A 81 11.97 -0.41 -9.80
CA ARG A 81 11.48 -1.59 -9.09
C ARG A 81 10.12 -2.00 -9.61
N VAL A 82 9.74 -3.25 -9.38
CA VAL A 82 8.39 -3.74 -9.63
C VAL A 82 7.72 -4.02 -8.30
N HIS A 83 6.54 -3.45 -8.11
CA HIS A 83 5.63 -3.81 -7.03
C HIS A 83 4.69 -4.89 -7.53
N TRP A 84 4.82 -6.11 -7.01
CA TRP A 84 3.96 -7.23 -7.37
C TRP A 84 2.63 -7.10 -6.64
N LEU A 85 1.54 -7.20 -7.38
CA LEU A 85 0.18 -7.06 -6.88
C LEU A 85 -0.33 -8.39 -6.32
N ALA A 86 -1.19 -8.31 -5.30
CA ALA A 86 -2.03 -9.44 -4.93
C ALA A 86 -3.16 -9.61 -5.97
N ASP A 87 -3.62 -10.84 -6.20
CA ASP A 87 -4.61 -11.17 -7.24
C ASP A 87 -5.87 -10.30 -7.15
N GLN A 88 -6.34 -10.05 -5.94
CA GLN A 88 -7.51 -9.20 -5.67
C GLN A 88 -7.30 -7.72 -6.05
N ASP A 89 -6.05 -7.23 -6.11
CA ASP A 89 -5.73 -5.86 -6.46
C ASP A 89 -5.52 -5.67 -7.97
N ILE A 90 -5.28 -6.75 -8.72
CA ILE A 90 -4.98 -6.71 -10.15
C ILE A 90 -6.08 -5.99 -10.95
N PRO A 91 -7.38 -6.36 -10.84
CA PRO A 91 -8.43 -5.69 -11.62
C PRO A 91 -8.57 -4.20 -11.28
N PHE A 92 -8.39 -3.87 -10.00
CA PHE A 92 -8.48 -2.51 -9.50
C PHE A 92 -7.33 -1.63 -10.02
N ALA A 93 -6.11 -2.13 -9.94
CA ALA A 93 -4.91 -1.42 -10.42
C ALA A 93 -4.89 -1.30 -11.94
N ARG A 94 -5.28 -2.37 -12.67
CA ARG A 94 -5.36 -2.38 -14.13
C ARG A 94 -6.34 -1.31 -14.62
N ARG A 95 -7.56 -1.28 -14.07
CA ARG A 95 -8.55 -0.24 -14.38
C ARG A 95 -7.98 1.16 -14.17
N ALA A 96 -7.29 1.39 -13.05
CA ALA A 96 -6.73 2.70 -12.75
C ALA A 96 -5.67 3.12 -13.78
N ILE A 97 -4.80 2.20 -14.19
CA ILE A 97 -3.75 2.46 -15.19
C ILE A 97 -4.35 2.74 -16.56
N GLU A 98 -5.26 1.90 -17.05
CA GLU A 98 -5.91 2.06 -18.36
C GLU A 98 -6.67 3.37 -18.45
N ARG A 99 -7.42 3.74 -17.40
CA ARG A 99 -8.12 5.02 -17.35
C ARG A 99 -7.15 6.21 -17.32
N LEU A 100 -6.06 6.15 -16.56
CA LEU A 100 -5.04 7.19 -16.56
C LEU A 100 -4.38 7.31 -17.95
N GLN A 101 -4.04 6.21 -18.59
CA GLN A 101 -3.47 6.22 -19.94
C GLN A 101 -4.38 6.92 -20.94
N GLU A 102 -5.69 6.70 -20.87
CA GLU A 102 -6.68 7.35 -21.73
C GLU A 102 -6.83 8.84 -21.39
N LEU A 103 -7.17 9.17 -20.14
CA LEU A 103 -7.49 10.52 -19.69
C LEU A 103 -6.32 11.49 -19.82
N THR A 104 -5.09 11.01 -19.72
CA THR A 104 -3.88 11.85 -19.78
C THR A 104 -3.19 11.85 -21.13
N LYS A 105 -3.75 11.15 -22.13
CA LYS A 105 -3.16 11.02 -23.48
C LYS A 105 -2.84 12.37 -24.12
N GLN A 106 -3.77 13.32 -24.04
CA GLN A 106 -3.58 14.68 -24.61
C GLN A 106 -2.44 15.42 -23.91
N ALA A 107 -2.38 15.36 -22.59
CA ALA A 107 -1.34 16.04 -21.82
C ALA A 107 0.05 15.46 -22.12
N ARG A 108 0.16 14.12 -22.26
CA ARG A 108 1.41 13.48 -22.67
C ARG A 108 1.83 13.86 -24.09
N ALA A 109 0.89 13.92 -25.02
CA ALA A 109 1.20 14.31 -26.40
C ALA A 109 1.76 15.74 -26.48
N ILE A 110 1.18 16.69 -25.72
CA ILE A 110 1.68 18.05 -25.65
C ILE A 110 3.06 18.10 -25.00
N ALA A 111 3.26 17.40 -23.87
CA ALA A 111 4.56 17.32 -23.21
C ALA A 111 5.62 16.75 -24.16
N GLN A 112 5.31 15.66 -24.87
CA GLN A 112 6.21 15.02 -25.82
C GLN A 112 6.58 15.97 -26.98
N TRP A 113 5.59 16.71 -27.50
CA TRP A 113 5.86 17.71 -28.56
C TRP A 113 6.81 18.80 -28.03
N GLN A 114 6.59 19.32 -26.83
CA GLN A 114 7.43 20.36 -26.22
C GLN A 114 8.85 19.85 -25.92
N GLU A 115 8.99 18.59 -25.52
CA GLU A 115 10.29 17.93 -25.33
C GLU A 115 11.10 17.81 -26.64
N GLN A 116 10.41 17.63 -27.77
CA GLN A 116 10.99 17.59 -29.10
C GLN A 116 11.26 18.97 -29.67
N ASN A 117 10.61 20.02 -29.14
CA ASN A 117 10.70 21.40 -29.57
C ASN A 117 11.08 22.33 -28.39
N PRO A 118 12.31 22.23 -27.86
CA PRO A 118 12.72 23.02 -26.69
C PRO A 118 12.49 24.53 -26.90
N GLY A 119 11.94 25.17 -25.87
CA GLY A 119 11.66 26.62 -25.91
C GLY A 119 10.42 27.02 -26.71
N LYS A 120 9.57 26.04 -27.10
CA LYS A 120 8.29 26.29 -27.75
C LYS A 120 7.13 25.71 -26.94
N LEU A 121 6.01 26.45 -26.95
CA LEU A 121 4.77 25.99 -26.30
C LEU A 121 3.81 25.34 -27.29
N TRP A 122 3.85 25.74 -28.57
CA TRP A 122 2.96 25.33 -29.65
C TRP A 122 3.64 25.36 -31.02
N SER A 123 2.94 24.85 -32.02
CA SER A 123 3.44 24.77 -33.41
C SER A 123 3.23 26.04 -34.24
N PHE A 124 2.59 27.09 -33.69
CA PHE A 124 2.43 28.35 -34.45
C PHE A 124 3.78 29.00 -34.72
N PRO A 125 4.03 29.45 -35.95
CA PRO A 125 5.16 30.31 -36.24
C PRO A 125 5.14 31.59 -35.39
N HIS A 126 6.30 32.10 -35.00
CA HIS A 126 6.41 33.27 -34.13
C HIS A 126 5.64 34.50 -34.66
N GLU A 127 5.70 34.71 -35.96
CA GLU A 127 5.04 35.86 -36.63
C GLU A 127 3.58 35.61 -37.00
N GLU A 128 3.08 34.40 -36.78
CA GLU A 128 1.68 34.06 -37.06
C GLU A 128 0.74 34.88 -36.18
N VAL A 129 -0.28 35.49 -36.83
CA VAL A 129 -1.32 36.22 -36.11
C VAL A 129 -2.51 35.29 -35.87
N VAL A 130 -2.69 34.93 -34.61
CA VAL A 130 -3.65 33.91 -34.17
C VAL A 130 -4.85 34.60 -33.52
N PRO A 131 -6.10 34.20 -33.86
CA PRO A 131 -7.28 34.71 -33.22
C PRO A 131 -7.43 34.21 -31.78
N ASP A 132 -8.02 35.04 -30.92
CA ASP A 132 -8.26 34.80 -29.52
C ASP A 132 -8.99 33.46 -29.25
N TYR A 133 -9.94 33.05 -30.08
CA TYR A 133 -10.68 31.80 -29.92
C TYR A 133 -9.80 30.56 -30.13
N LYS A 134 -8.71 30.63 -30.91
CA LYS A 134 -7.70 29.59 -30.98
C LYS A 134 -6.82 29.58 -29.72
N LEU A 135 -6.36 30.78 -29.29
CA LEU A 135 -5.56 30.91 -28.06
C LEU A 135 -6.32 30.44 -26.83
N LEU A 136 -7.63 30.64 -26.75
CA LEU A 136 -8.49 30.08 -25.65
C LEU A 136 -8.36 28.58 -25.50
N GLN A 137 -8.23 27.85 -26.62
CA GLN A 137 -8.08 26.37 -26.57
C GLN A 137 -6.77 25.95 -25.92
N TYR A 138 -5.68 26.69 -26.09
CA TYR A 138 -4.37 26.41 -25.53
C TYR A 138 -4.20 26.95 -24.10
N MET A 139 -4.79 28.12 -23.85
CA MET A 139 -4.66 28.79 -22.55
C MET A 139 -5.79 28.47 -21.58
N GLY A 140 -6.81 27.71 -22.02
CA GLY A 140 -7.88 27.19 -21.18
C GLY A 140 -8.76 28.24 -20.51
N PHE A 141 -8.82 29.47 -21.04
CA PHE A 141 -9.75 30.46 -20.54
C PHE A 141 -11.17 30.14 -21.00
N SER A 142 -12.13 30.22 -20.09
CA SER A 142 -13.54 29.98 -20.40
C SER A 142 -14.20 31.12 -21.21
N HIS A 143 -13.60 32.32 -21.16
CA HIS A 143 -14.12 33.54 -21.83
C HIS A 143 -13.02 34.37 -22.48
N ALA A 144 -13.29 34.87 -23.70
CA ALA A 144 -12.37 35.75 -24.41
C ALA A 144 -12.03 37.01 -23.61
N ALA A 145 -13.01 37.59 -22.88
CA ALA A 145 -12.78 38.76 -22.04
C ALA A 145 -11.72 38.53 -20.95
N ASN A 146 -11.68 37.34 -20.36
CA ASN A 146 -10.65 36.99 -19.35
C ASN A 146 -9.28 36.85 -19.99
N LEU A 147 -9.20 36.26 -21.18
CA LEU A 147 -7.97 36.19 -21.98
C LEU A 147 -7.46 37.58 -22.33
N HIS A 148 -8.33 38.43 -22.87
CA HIS A 148 -7.95 39.82 -23.24
C HIS A 148 -7.44 40.60 -22.02
N LEU A 149 -8.12 40.49 -20.88
CA LEU A 149 -7.70 41.14 -19.64
C LEU A 149 -6.33 40.60 -19.18
N TYR A 150 -6.11 39.28 -19.23
CA TYR A 150 -4.85 38.66 -18.89
C TYR A 150 -3.70 39.13 -19.77
N LEU A 151 -3.88 39.09 -21.10
CA LEU A 151 -2.87 39.51 -22.06
C LEU A 151 -2.55 40.99 -21.92
N ASN A 152 -3.58 41.85 -21.83
CA ASN A 152 -3.38 43.29 -21.65
C ASN A 152 -2.65 43.67 -20.38
N ARG A 153 -2.99 43.01 -19.23
CA ARG A 153 -2.30 43.24 -17.95
C ARG A 153 -0.82 42.84 -18.00
N ASN A 154 -0.47 41.93 -18.87
CA ASN A 154 0.90 41.46 -19.08
C ASN A 154 1.58 42.12 -20.30
N GLY A 155 1.01 43.21 -20.83
CA GLY A 155 1.65 44.02 -21.87
C GLY A 155 1.48 43.49 -23.30
N VAL A 156 0.77 42.37 -23.50
CA VAL A 156 0.52 41.83 -24.85
C VAL A 156 -0.76 42.44 -25.42
N LYS A 157 -0.61 43.24 -26.49
CA LYS A 157 -1.72 43.92 -27.16
C LYS A 157 -2.12 43.18 -28.44
N PRO A 158 -3.40 43.24 -28.84
CA PRO A 158 -3.81 42.68 -30.12
C PRO A 158 -3.18 43.43 -31.27
N VAL A 159 -2.79 42.74 -32.33
CA VAL A 159 -2.30 43.33 -33.60
C VAL A 159 -3.45 44.07 -34.29
N TYR A 160 -4.64 43.49 -34.31
CA TYR A 160 -5.87 44.11 -34.76
C TYR A 160 -7.11 43.48 -34.12
N ILE A 161 -8.24 44.18 -34.23
CA ILE A 161 -9.54 43.75 -33.74
C ILE A 161 -10.50 43.66 -34.92
N ASN A 162 -11.12 42.50 -35.12
CA ASN A 162 -12.13 42.34 -36.15
C ASN A 162 -13.53 42.32 -35.52
N LYS A 163 -14.34 43.32 -35.84
CA LYS A 163 -15.71 43.48 -35.33
C LYS A 163 -16.72 42.57 -36.04
N ASP A 164 -16.38 42.12 -37.25
CA ASP A 164 -17.26 41.29 -38.09
C ASP A 164 -17.16 39.80 -37.73
N ILE A 165 -16.04 39.40 -37.16
CA ILE A 165 -15.85 38.03 -36.66
C ILE A 165 -16.28 37.96 -35.20
N ARG A 166 -17.36 37.23 -34.97
CA ARG A 166 -17.84 36.92 -33.60
C ARG A 166 -17.17 35.66 -33.12
N ASN A 167 -16.72 35.68 -31.85
CA ASN A 167 -16.13 34.51 -31.22
C ASN A 167 -17.13 33.32 -31.24
N PRO A 168 -16.80 32.18 -31.85
CA PRO A 168 -17.72 31.03 -32.02
C PRO A 168 -18.08 30.29 -30.71
N LEU A 169 -17.49 30.68 -29.59
CA LEU A 169 -17.78 30.02 -28.31
C LEU A 169 -19.13 30.44 -27.72
N PRO A 170 -20.02 29.51 -27.28
CA PRO A 170 -21.43 29.74 -27.03
C PRO A 170 -21.73 30.36 -25.67
N ARG A 171 -21.25 31.57 -25.31
CA ARG A 171 -21.69 32.26 -24.08
C ARG A 171 -21.75 33.80 -24.14
N ARG A 172 -22.94 34.24 -24.02
CA ARG A 172 -23.62 35.47 -23.55
C ARG A 172 -23.13 36.90 -23.92
N ARG A 173 -21.93 37.13 -24.40
CA ARG A 173 -21.55 38.42 -25.02
C ARG A 173 -20.61 38.17 -26.17
N THR A 174 -21.01 38.57 -27.36
CA THR A 174 -20.18 38.54 -28.58
C THR A 174 -19.15 39.65 -28.49
N CYS A 175 -17.97 39.33 -27.94
CA CYS A 175 -16.83 40.22 -28.08
C CYS A 175 -16.30 40.13 -29.53
N ALA A 176 -15.88 41.25 -30.12
CA ALA A 176 -15.14 41.24 -31.35
C ALA A 176 -13.88 40.39 -31.22
N ALA A 177 -13.56 39.61 -32.25
CA ALA A 177 -12.37 38.75 -32.22
C ALA A 177 -11.10 39.60 -32.21
N GLN A 178 -10.21 39.31 -31.30
CA GLN A 178 -8.89 39.95 -31.19
C GLN A 178 -7.81 39.01 -31.71
N PHE A 179 -6.89 39.54 -32.44
CA PHE A 179 -5.83 38.78 -33.09
C PHE A 179 -4.48 39.18 -32.50
N TYR A 180 -3.74 38.17 -32.04
CA TYR A 180 -2.46 38.33 -31.35
C TYR A 180 -1.34 37.64 -32.11
N ARG A 181 -0.12 38.22 -32.09
CA ARG A 181 1.06 37.54 -32.59
C ARG A 181 1.40 36.37 -31.67
N ALA A 182 1.51 35.15 -32.21
CA ALA A 182 1.73 33.94 -31.45
C ALA A 182 3.01 34.01 -30.61
N GLY A 183 4.07 34.56 -31.16
CA GLY A 183 5.35 34.74 -30.48
C GLY A 183 5.30 35.64 -29.25
N ASP A 184 4.50 36.74 -29.30
CA ASP A 184 4.38 37.66 -28.16
C ASP A 184 3.68 36.96 -26.99
N VAL A 185 2.65 36.16 -27.28
CA VAL A 185 1.95 35.36 -26.28
C VAL A 185 2.84 34.24 -25.76
N GLU A 186 3.59 33.57 -26.62
CA GLU A 186 4.53 32.52 -26.26
C GLU A 186 5.63 33.04 -25.32
N GLN A 187 6.24 34.18 -25.64
CA GLN A 187 7.27 34.83 -24.81
C GLN A 187 6.76 35.17 -23.40
N LEU A 188 5.51 35.61 -23.28
CA LEU A 188 4.88 35.86 -21.99
C LEU A 188 4.77 34.57 -21.15
N LEU A 189 4.52 33.42 -21.76
CA LEU A 189 4.24 32.19 -21.11
C LEU A 189 5.49 31.31 -20.88
N LEU A 190 6.52 31.42 -21.71
CA LEU A 190 7.76 30.63 -21.66
C LEU A 190 8.43 30.57 -20.27
N PRO A 191 8.49 31.66 -19.46
CA PRO A 191 9.09 31.60 -18.13
C PRO A 191 8.41 30.64 -17.17
N ARG A 192 7.19 30.17 -17.47
CA ARG A 192 6.43 29.21 -16.70
C ARG A 192 6.67 27.76 -17.16
N LEU A 193 7.30 27.57 -18.32
CA LEU A 193 7.56 26.23 -18.84
C LEU A 193 8.60 25.52 -18.00
N SER A 194 8.27 24.31 -17.57
CA SER A 194 9.21 23.43 -16.88
C SER A 194 10.19 22.82 -17.87
N ASP A 195 11.27 22.26 -17.36
CA ASP A 195 12.28 21.57 -18.18
C ASP A 195 11.86 20.14 -18.63
N HIS A 196 10.61 19.79 -18.48
CA HIS A 196 10.01 18.50 -18.84
C HIS A 196 10.70 17.26 -18.22
N ALA A 197 11.53 17.43 -17.21
CA ALA A 197 12.12 16.32 -16.48
C ALA A 197 11.32 16.05 -15.21
N ALA A 198 10.49 15.02 -15.23
CA ALA A 198 9.70 14.60 -14.08
C ALA A 198 10.56 14.01 -12.96
N LEU A 199 11.63 13.31 -13.34
CA LEU A 199 12.60 12.72 -12.40
C LEU A 199 14.03 12.91 -12.90
N LYS A 200 14.90 13.43 -12.03
CA LYS A 200 16.32 13.61 -12.30
C LYS A 200 17.17 12.96 -11.20
N GLU A 201 18.30 12.42 -11.61
CA GLU A 201 19.33 11.90 -10.71
C GLU A 201 20.65 12.64 -10.96
N LYS A 202 21.38 12.89 -9.89
CA LYS A 202 22.73 13.48 -10.00
C LYS A 202 23.77 12.35 -10.09
N VAL A 203 24.35 12.16 -11.28
CA VAL A 203 25.38 11.15 -11.53
C VAL A 203 26.69 11.87 -11.88
N ASN A 204 27.75 11.62 -11.12
CA ASN A 204 29.07 12.24 -11.32
C ASN A 204 29.01 13.78 -11.43
N GLY A 205 28.17 14.42 -10.62
CA GLY A 205 28.02 15.88 -10.61
C GLY A 205 27.06 16.44 -11.65
N GLN A 206 26.66 15.66 -12.65
CA GLN A 206 25.75 16.07 -13.72
C GLN A 206 24.32 15.56 -13.47
N TRP A 207 23.31 16.35 -13.87
CA TRP A 207 21.92 15.93 -13.81
C TRP A 207 21.55 15.09 -15.01
N LYS A 208 21.12 13.85 -14.77
CA LYS A 208 20.58 12.94 -15.77
C LYS A 208 19.06 12.81 -15.58
N THR A 209 18.28 13.01 -16.64
CA THR A 209 16.85 12.75 -16.62
C THR A 209 16.60 11.23 -16.66
N LEU A 210 15.89 10.73 -15.68
CA LEU A 210 15.47 9.32 -15.58
C LEU A 210 14.06 9.11 -16.13
N LEU A 211 13.19 10.12 -15.99
CA LEU A 211 11.81 10.08 -16.46
C LEU A 211 11.41 11.45 -16.98
N ARG A 212 10.90 11.50 -18.19
CA ARG A 212 10.37 12.73 -18.80
C ARG A 212 8.92 12.95 -18.40
N THR A 213 8.44 14.17 -18.52
CA THR A 213 7.04 14.51 -18.20
C THR A 213 6.06 13.74 -19.08
N SER A 214 6.37 13.56 -20.38
CA SER A 214 5.54 12.78 -21.31
C SER A 214 5.46 11.29 -21.00
N GLU A 215 6.42 10.77 -20.23
CA GLU A 215 6.51 9.35 -19.85
C GLU A 215 5.75 9.03 -18.54
N VAL A 216 5.26 10.05 -17.82
CA VAL A 216 4.54 9.88 -16.55
C VAL A 216 3.09 9.47 -16.81
N LEU A 217 2.61 8.49 -16.02
CA LEU A 217 1.23 7.99 -16.10
C LEU A 217 0.22 9.03 -15.59
N SER A 218 0.46 9.64 -14.42
CA SER A 218 -0.43 10.63 -13.80
C SER A 218 0.04 12.04 -14.09
N ILE A 219 -0.38 12.55 -15.24
CA ILE A 219 -0.08 13.90 -15.72
C ILE A 219 -1.36 14.73 -15.81
N ARG A 220 -1.25 16.03 -15.58
CA ARG A 220 -2.35 16.99 -15.61
C ARG A 220 -1.95 18.29 -16.26
N PHE A 221 -2.91 19.12 -16.60
CA PHE A 221 -2.67 20.52 -16.99
C PHE A 221 -2.59 21.43 -15.76
N ASP A 222 -1.81 22.50 -15.84
CA ASP A 222 -1.76 23.51 -14.78
C ASP A 222 -3.14 24.12 -14.53
N GLY A 223 -3.53 24.23 -13.26
CA GLY A 223 -4.85 24.71 -12.84
C GLY A 223 -5.97 23.66 -12.89
N ALA A 224 -5.72 22.43 -13.36
CA ALA A 224 -6.76 21.41 -13.53
C ALA A 224 -7.51 21.07 -12.23
N TYR A 225 -6.85 21.16 -11.08
CA TYR A 225 -7.42 20.77 -9.77
C TYR A 225 -7.92 21.94 -8.91
N ARG A 226 -8.17 23.11 -9.51
CA ARG A 226 -8.81 24.26 -8.83
C ARG A 226 -10.32 24.15 -8.93
N PHE A 227 -10.92 23.24 -8.18
CA PHE A 227 -12.35 22.93 -8.29
C PHE A 227 -13.30 23.98 -7.73
N LYS A 228 -12.86 24.85 -6.80
CA LYS A 228 -13.69 25.93 -6.23
C LYS A 228 -13.89 27.10 -7.18
N GLU A 229 -12.96 27.33 -8.06
CA GLU A 229 -13.01 28.45 -8.98
C GLU A 229 -13.81 28.04 -10.21
N ARG A 230 -15.07 28.49 -10.31
CA ARG A 230 -15.94 28.20 -11.47
C ARG A 230 -15.29 28.55 -12.80
N ASP A 231 -14.36 29.50 -12.79
CA ASP A 231 -13.64 30.02 -13.96
C ASP A 231 -12.13 29.83 -13.82
N ALA A 232 -11.67 28.81 -13.12
CA ALA A 232 -10.25 28.51 -13.01
C ALA A 232 -9.66 28.26 -14.40
N ASN A 233 -8.68 29.06 -14.79
CA ASN A 233 -7.99 28.91 -16.05
C ASN A 233 -7.13 27.64 -16.00
N ILE A 234 -7.33 26.75 -16.97
CA ILE A 234 -6.56 25.53 -17.15
C ILE A 234 -5.62 25.74 -18.30
N PHE A 235 -4.35 25.86 -18.02
CA PHE A 235 -3.34 26.06 -19.06
C PHE A 235 -2.95 24.72 -19.70
N ILE A 236 -3.55 24.42 -20.84
CA ILE A 236 -3.28 23.19 -21.60
C ILE A 236 -1.82 23.15 -22.08
N VAL A 237 -1.20 24.31 -22.32
CA VAL A 237 0.22 24.39 -22.66
C VAL A 237 1.20 24.07 -21.54
N PHE A 238 0.72 23.83 -20.34
CA PHE A 238 1.56 23.45 -19.21
C PHE A 238 1.17 22.07 -18.66
N PRO A 239 1.50 21.01 -19.39
CA PRO A 239 1.38 19.66 -18.83
C PRO A 239 2.41 19.47 -17.73
N GLY A 240 2.00 18.86 -16.64
CA GLY A 240 2.88 18.55 -15.51
C GLY A 240 2.36 17.35 -14.75
N ARG A 241 3.24 16.66 -14.01
CA ARG A 241 2.84 15.51 -13.18
C ARG A 241 1.85 15.93 -12.09
N THR A 242 1.02 15.02 -11.67
CA THR A 242 0.23 15.17 -10.44
C THR A 242 1.21 15.27 -9.27
N GLU A 243 0.99 16.20 -8.36
CA GLU A 243 1.87 16.47 -7.23
C GLU A 243 1.26 15.99 -5.90
N LEU A 244 2.11 15.88 -4.89
CA LEU A 244 1.69 15.51 -3.54
C LEU A 244 0.61 16.46 -2.98
N LYS A 245 0.72 17.77 -3.28
CA LYS A 245 -0.27 18.77 -2.87
C LYS A 245 -1.65 18.50 -3.49
N ASP A 246 -1.69 18.01 -4.73
CA ASP A 246 -2.94 17.70 -5.43
C ASP A 246 -3.67 16.53 -4.76
N ILE A 247 -2.90 15.47 -4.40
CA ILE A 247 -3.43 14.30 -3.66
C ILE A 247 -3.90 14.71 -2.27
N ASN A 248 -3.09 15.45 -1.51
CA ASN A 248 -3.46 15.90 -0.17
C ASN A 248 -4.66 16.85 -0.18
N GLY A 249 -4.77 17.70 -1.20
CA GLY A 249 -5.95 18.54 -1.41
C GLY A 249 -7.21 17.71 -1.69
N ALA A 250 -7.12 16.73 -2.58
CA ALA A 250 -8.22 15.82 -2.88
C ALA A 250 -8.68 15.03 -1.65
N LEU A 251 -7.76 14.63 -0.78
CA LEU A 251 -8.03 13.90 0.45
C LEU A 251 -8.46 14.77 1.65
N GLY A 252 -8.52 16.10 1.49
CA GLY A 252 -8.99 17.03 2.52
C GLY A 252 -7.92 17.55 3.49
N ALA A 253 -6.64 17.17 3.32
CA ALA A 253 -5.56 17.58 4.20
C ALA A 253 -5.15 19.06 4.04
N LEU A 254 -5.52 19.72 2.92
CA LEU A 254 -5.18 21.11 2.71
C LEU A 254 -6.32 22.04 3.13
N PRO A 255 -6.06 23.00 4.04
CA PRO A 255 -7.05 24.00 4.42
C PRO A 255 -7.49 24.84 3.22
N GLY A 256 -8.79 25.14 3.15
CA GLY A 256 -9.35 25.97 2.06
C GLY A 256 -9.50 25.28 0.72
N VAL A 257 -8.98 24.06 0.55
CA VAL A 257 -9.18 23.24 -0.66
C VAL A 257 -10.36 22.30 -0.46
N GLU A 258 -11.27 22.26 -1.44
CA GLU A 258 -12.41 21.37 -1.45
C GLU A 258 -11.98 19.95 -1.84
N SER A 259 -12.20 19.00 -0.93
CA SER A 259 -11.85 17.60 -1.14
C SER A 259 -12.86 16.85 -2.02
N ILE A 260 -12.54 15.63 -2.42
CA ILE A 260 -13.48 14.71 -3.09
C ILE A 260 -14.68 14.38 -2.20
N PHE A 261 -14.51 14.42 -0.87
CA PHE A 261 -15.56 14.19 0.12
C PHE A 261 -16.48 15.40 0.27
N ASP A 262 -15.90 16.60 0.37
CA ASP A 262 -16.66 17.86 0.50
C ASP A 262 -17.61 18.06 -0.68
N ARG A 263 -17.14 17.77 -1.90
CA ARG A 263 -17.97 17.89 -3.13
C ARG A 263 -19.18 16.97 -3.13
N ARG A 264 -19.13 15.87 -2.37
CA ARG A 264 -20.23 14.91 -2.20
C ARG A 264 -20.94 15.05 -0.87
N LYS A 265 -20.59 16.07 -0.07
CA LYS A 265 -21.14 16.31 1.27
C LYS A 265 -21.02 15.08 2.19
N LEU A 266 -19.93 14.34 2.04
CA LEU A 266 -19.61 13.20 2.89
C LEU A 266 -18.86 13.67 4.14
N THR A 267 -19.25 13.14 5.29
CA THR A 267 -18.69 13.46 6.61
C THR A 267 -18.34 12.17 7.35
N GLU A 268 -17.58 12.30 8.42
CA GLU A 268 -17.40 11.24 9.41
C GLU A 268 -18.72 10.97 10.17
N ALA A 269 -18.78 9.91 10.95
CA ALA A 269 -19.98 9.50 11.69
C ALA A 269 -20.45 10.56 12.72
N ASP A 270 -19.54 11.37 13.22
CA ASP A 270 -19.80 12.48 14.15
C ASP A 270 -20.17 13.80 13.45
N GLY A 271 -20.27 13.78 12.10
CA GLY A 271 -20.56 14.96 11.30
C GLY A 271 -19.34 15.82 10.97
N SER A 272 -18.15 15.47 11.47
CA SER A 272 -16.92 16.20 11.18
C SER A 272 -16.46 15.99 9.72
N ARG A 273 -15.61 16.91 9.24
CA ARG A 273 -15.04 16.84 7.90
C ARG A 273 -14.08 15.66 7.77
N ILE A 274 -14.19 14.89 6.70
CA ILE A 274 -13.21 13.83 6.38
C ILE A 274 -11.90 14.47 5.97
N VAL A 275 -10.84 14.18 6.72
CA VAL A 275 -9.47 14.66 6.48
C VAL A 275 -8.52 13.48 6.44
N LEU A 276 -8.01 13.18 5.26
CA LEU A 276 -7.02 12.13 5.04
C LEU A 276 -5.76 12.73 4.41
N THR A 277 -4.62 12.11 4.68
CA THR A 277 -3.35 12.46 4.05
C THR A 277 -2.91 11.36 3.08
N SER A 278 -1.98 11.67 2.21
CA SER A 278 -1.38 10.69 1.28
C SER A 278 -0.64 9.54 1.97
N HIS A 279 -0.39 9.63 3.29
CA HIS A 279 0.23 8.56 4.07
C HIS A 279 -0.77 7.49 4.55
N GLN A 280 -2.04 7.86 4.75
CA GLN A 280 -3.05 6.93 5.28
C GLN A 280 -3.32 5.71 4.38
N PRO A 281 -3.35 5.79 3.04
CA PRO A 281 -3.41 4.61 2.19
C PRO A 281 -2.29 3.60 2.48
N ARG A 282 -1.07 4.09 2.72
CA ARG A 282 0.08 3.25 3.09
C ARG A 282 -0.08 2.63 4.48
N HIS A 283 -0.58 3.38 5.47
CA HIS A 283 -0.89 2.84 6.80
C HIS A 283 -1.96 1.76 6.70
N TRP A 284 -3.05 2.04 5.99
CA TRP A 284 -4.12 1.08 5.77
C TRP A 284 -3.62 -0.21 5.10
N ARG A 285 -2.79 -0.09 4.05
CA ARG A 285 -2.20 -1.26 3.37
C ARG A 285 -1.30 -2.06 4.30
N ASN A 286 -0.50 -1.39 5.12
CA ASN A 286 0.33 -2.05 6.13
C ASN A 286 -0.53 -2.82 7.14
N THR A 287 -1.63 -2.22 7.60
CA THR A 287 -2.59 -2.89 8.49
C THR A 287 -3.18 -4.14 7.84
N LEU A 288 -3.56 -4.08 6.55
CA LEU A 288 -4.05 -5.27 5.82
C LEU A 288 -3.00 -6.38 5.75
N TYR A 289 -1.74 -6.05 5.46
CA TYR A 289 -0.65 -7.02 5.45
C TYR A 289 -0.42 -7.65 6.83
N GLU A 290 -0.53 -6.84 7.88
CA GLU A 290 -0.42 -7.30 9.26
C GLU A 290 -1.57 -8.25 9.63
N LEU A 291 -2.81 -7.90 9.29
CA LEU A 291 -3.99 -8.72 9.49
C LEU A 291 -3.95 -10.02 8.65
N ALA A 292 -3.37 -9.97 7.47
CA ALA A 292 -3.13 -11.16 6.63
C ALA A 292 -1.97 -12.05 7.14
N GLY A 293 -1.34 -11.71 8.28
CA GLY A 293 -0.28 -12.51 8.88
C GLY A 293 1.08 -12.42 8.17
N MET A 294 1.29 -11.42 7.29
CA MET A 294 2.59 -11.23 6.63
C MET A 294 3.67 -10.89 7.67
N SER A 295 4.81 -11.54 7.57
CA SER A 295 5.96 -11.26 8.43
C SER A 295 6.49 -9.82 8.21
N ASN A 296 7.18 -9.27 9.21
CA ASN A 296 7.81 -7.93 9.10
C ASN A 296 8.75 -7.81 7.89
N VAL A 297 9.43 -8.89 7.52
CA VAL A 297 10.31 -8.94 6.35
C VAL A 297 9.50 -8.85 5.07
N GLN A 298 8.43 -9.63 4.94
CA GLN A 298 7.54 -9.60 3.77
C GLN A 298 6.87 -8.23 3.61
N GLN A 299 6.38 -7.64 4.71
CA GLN A 299 5.81 -6.28 4.71
C GLN A 299 6.84 -5.24 4.26
N ALA A 300 8.09 -5.33 4.77
CA ALA A 300 9.15 -4.42 4.39
C ALA A 300 9.48 -4.54 2.89
N LEU A 301 9.55 -5.75 2.36
CA LEU A 301 9.79 -6.01 0.93
C LEU A 301 8.64 -5.49 0.07
N ALA A 302 7.40 -5.81 0.42
CA ALA A 302 6.21 -5.37 -0.32
C ALA A 302 6.08 -3.84 -0.37
N LEU A 303 6.42 -3.16 0.73
CA LEU A 303 6.34 -1.69 0.84
C LEU A 303 7.65 -0.97 0.48
N GLY A 304 8.63 -1.68 -0.09
CA GLY A 304 9.90 -1.11 -0.54
C GLY A 304 10.76 -0.50 0.58
N ARG A 305 10.63 -0.99 1.82
CA ARG A 305 11.42 -0.51 2.97
C ARG A 305 12.82 -1.10 2.92
N GLN A 306 13.82 -0.28 3.22
CA GLN A 306 15.22 -0.73 3.29
C GLN A 306 15.62 -1.25 4.67
N ARG A 307 14.86 -0.91 5.72
CA ARG A 307 15.15 -1.24 7.11
C ARG A 307 13.88 -1.75 7.81
N LEU A 308 14.03 -2.81 8.59
CA LEU A 308 12.93 -3.46 9.31
C LEU A 308 12.42 -2.61 10.50
N ASP A 309 13.29 -1.77 11.08
CA ASP A 309 12.95 -0.87 12.19
C ASP A 309 11.93 0.22 11.82
N GLN A 310 11.62 0.37 10.53
CA GLN A 310 10.55 1.26 10.06
C GLN A 310 9.14 0.65 10.20
N ASN A 311 9.03 -0.66 10.41
CA ASN A 311 7.73 -1.34 10.51
C ASN A 311 6.90 -0.89 11.72
N PRO A 312 7.45 -0.78 12.95
CA PRO A 312 6.67 -0.39 14.12
C PRO A 312 5.96 0.97 13.99
N VAL A 313 6.57 1.91 13.25
CA VAL A 313 5.97 3.25 13.01
C VAL A 313 4.63 3.17 12.26
N TYR A 314 4.40 2.09 11.52
CA TYR A 314 3.20 1.89 10.69
C TYR A 314 2.28 0.79 11.24
N GLN A 315 2.65 0.16 12.35
CA GLN A 315 1.85 -0.88 13.00
C GLN A 315 0.93 -0.21 14.03
N HIS A 316 -0.34 -0.05 13.68
CA HIS A 316 -1.36 0.58 14.52
C HIS A 316 -2.47 -0.40 14.93
N THR A 317 -2.38 -1.66 14.51
CA THR A 317 -3.35 -2.69 14.91
C THR A 317 -3.20 -2.99 16.38
N THR A 318 -4.28 -2.82 17.11
CA THR A 318 -4.37 -3.21 18.51
C THR A 318 -4.33 -4.74 18.63
N LEU A 319 -3.93 -5.23 19.79
CA LEU A 319 -3.92 -6.66 20.04
C LEU A 319 -5.34 -7.26 19.92
N SER A 320 -6.37 -6.49 20.31
CA SER A 320 -7.77 -6.90 20.18
C SER A 320 -8.23 -7.02 18.71
N GLU A 321 -7.78 -6.13 17.81
CA GLU A 321 -8.09 -6.24 16.38
C GLU A 321 -7.40 -7.45 15.74
N LYS A 322 -6.15 -7.73 16.11
CA LYS A 322 -5.45 -8.94 15.66
C LYS A 322 -6.17 -10.21 16.13
N THR A 323 -6.64 -10.22 17.39
CA THR A 323 -7.36 -11.36 17.95
C THR A 323 -8.74 -11.52 17.32
N ALA A 324 -9.46 -10.43 17.02
CA ALA A 324 -10.78 -10.47 16.38
C ALA A 324 -10.72 -11.08 14.97
N VAL A 325 -9.72 -10.73 14.17
CA VAL A 325 -9.53 -11.33 12.83
C VAL A 325 -9.22 -12.82 12.91
N HIS A 326 -8.45 -13.25 13.92
CA HIS A 326 -8.23 -14.67 14.17
C HIS A 326 -9.47 -15.39 14.69
N GLN A 327 -10.34 -14.69 15.43
CA GLN A 327 -11.62 -15.26 15.90
C GLN A 327 -12.65 -15.43 14.80
N ASP A 328 -12.71 -14.50 13.83
CA ASP A 328 -13.58 -14.61 12.65
C ASP A 328 -13.15 -15.73 11.69
N PHE A 329 -11.85 -16.04 11.64
CA PHE A 329 -11.31 -17.19 10.88
C PHE A 329 -11.55 -18.55 11.56
N MET A 330 -11.78 -18.54 12.86
CA MET A 330 -12.03 -19.72 13.69
C MET A 330 -13.40 -19.55 14.34
N ALA A 331 -14.48 -19.83 13.59
CA ALA A 331 -15.84 -19.89 14.14
C ALA A 331 -15.92 -20.99 15.22
N PHE A 332 -15.51 -20.68 16.44
CA PHE A 332 -15.88 -21.46 17.60
C PHE A 332 -17.34 -21.22 17.92
N SER A 333 -18.09 -22.25 17.82
CA SER A 333 -19.53 -22.18 18.00
C SER A 333 -19.97 -21.80 19.42
N HIS A 334 -19.12 -22.00 20.47
CA HIS A 334 -19.47 -21.58 21.84
C HIS A 334 -18.27 -21.30 22.76
N PRO A 335 -18.26 -20.16 23.50
CA PRO A 335 -17.26 -19.89 24.56
C PRO A 335 -17.22 -20.97 25.66
N THR A 336 -18.34 -21.60 25.92
CA THR A 336 -18.50 -22.66 26.98
C THR A 336 -17.69 -23.93 26.67
N GLU A 337 -17.59 -24.32 25.39
CA GLU A 337 -16.80 -25.50 24.98
C GLU A 337 -15.30 -25.26 25.17
N LYS A 338 -14.83 -24.07 24.85
CA LYS A 338 -13.44 -23.67 25.06
C LYS A 338 -13.07 -23.66 26.53
N ILE A 339 -13.92 -23.11 27.38
CA ILE A 339 -13.72 -23.08 28.84
C ILE A 339 -13.70 -24.49 29.39
N SER A 340 -14.63 -25.36 28.99
CA SER A 340 -14.72 -26.75 29.42
C SER A 340 -13.48 -27.58 29.03
N PHE A 341 -13.00 -27.38 27.79
CA PHE A 341 -11.82 -28.03 27.26
C PHE A 341 -10.55 -27.64 28.04
N LEU A 342 -10.36 -26.33 28.30
CA LEU A 342 -9.25 -25.82 29.08
C LEU A 342 -9.30 -26.26 30.55
N HIS A 343 -10.48 -26.20 31.13
CA HIS A 343 -10.71 -26.67 32.51
C HIS A 343 -10.29 -28.13 32.69
N SER A 344 -10.66 -28.99 31.74
CA SER A 344 -10.24 -30.38 31.70
C SER A 344 -8.71 -30.53 31.61
N GLY A 345 -8.06 -29.77 30.76
CA GLY A 345 -6.61 -29.80 30.55
C GLY A 345 -5.81 -29.34 31.79
N ILE A 346 -6.23 -28.25 32.43
CA ILE A 346 -5.60 -27.74 33.67
C ILE A 346 -5.85 -28.70 34.85
N LYS A 347 -7.09 -29.10 35.03
CA LYS A 347 -7.48 -30.02 36.10
C LYS A 347 -6.71 -31.33 36.04
N ASN A 348 -6.49 -31.84 34.85
CA ASN A 348 -5.74 -33.09 34.63
C ASN A 348 -4.20 -32.88 34.57
N LYS A 349 -3.72 -31.70 34.94
CA LYS A 349 -2.29 -31.30 34.90
C LYS A 349 -1.62 -31.54 33.53
N LYS A 350 -2.38 -31.47 32.46
CA LYS A 350 -1.88 -31.58 31.08
C LYS A 350 -1.49 -30.23 30.48
N ILE A 351 -1.96 -29.14 31.07
CA ILE A 351 -1.61 -27.78 30.72
C ILE A 351 -0.71 -27.21 31.80
N HIS A 352 0.45 -26.68 31.42
CA HIS A 352 1.43 -26.04 32.29
C HIS A 352 1.62 -24.57 31.86
N GLY A 353 2.10 -23.74 32.78
CA GLY A 353 2.39 -22.33 32.59
C GLY A 353 1.66 -21.46 33.59
N ASP A 354 1.95 -20.15 33.56
CA ASP A 354 1.58 -19.18 34.60
C ASP A 354 0.09 -19.21 34.97
N MET A 355 -0.79 -19.41 34.00
CA MET A 355 -2.23 -19.50 34.25
C MET A 355 -2.63 -20.80 34.96
N ALA A 356 -2.03 -21.94 34.57
CA ALA A 356 -2.29 -23.21 35.22
C ALA A 356 -1.74 -23.23 36.64
N ASP A 357 -0.55 -22.67 36.85
CA ASP A 357 0.11 -22.57 38.14
C ASP A 357 -0.69 -21.64 39.05
N THR A 358 -1.16 -20.50 38.57
CA THR A 358 -2.04 -19.60 39.32
C THR A 358 -3.38 -20.28 39.66
N TYR A 359 -3.99 -21.04 38.71
CA TYR A 359 -5.20 -21.79 39.00
C TYR A 359 -4.99 -22.79 40.16
N HIS A 360 -3.90 -23.55 40.14
CA HIS A 360 -3.59 -24.51 41.21
C HIS A 360 -3.27 -23.83 42.53
N GLN A 361 -2.63 -22.66 42.50
CA GLN A 361 -2.40 -21.84 43.69
C GLN A 361 -3.73 -21.33 44.27
N VAL A 362 -4.60 -20.75 43.46
CA VAL A 362 -5.92 -20.26 43.87
C VAL A 362 -6.78 -21.45 44.40
N LEU A 363 -6.69 -22.61 43.75
CA LEU A 363 -7.39 -23.83 44.21
C LEU A 363 -6.94 -24.23 45.60
N THR A 364 -5.65 -24.16 45.91
CA THR A 364 -5.07 -24.54 47.20
C THR A 364 -5.36 -23.47 48.26
N GLU A 365 -5.24 -22.19 47.95
CA GLU A 365 -5.37 -21.09 48.91
C GLU A 365 -6.82 -20.63 49.14
N LYS A 366 -7.66 -20.64 48.10
CA LYS A 366 -8.99 -19.99 48.12
C LYS A 366 -10.15 -20.90 47.74
N GLY A 367 -9.84 -22.20 47.49
CA GLY A 367 -10.82 -23.23 47.22
C GLY A 367 -11.33 -23.27 45.78
N LYS A 368 -12.11 -24.30 45.46
CA LYS A 368 -12.53 -24.70 44.14
C LYS A 368 -13.37 -23.64 43.41
N GLU A 369 -14.31 -23.02 44.10
CA GLU A 369 -15.24 -22.04 43.52
C GLU A 369 -14.48 -20.82 42.98
N LYS A 370 -13.48 -20.31 43.74
CA LYS A 370 -12.67 -19.18 43.32
C LYS A 370 -11.68 -19.54 42.21
N ALA A 371 -11.19 -20.76 42.20
CA ALA A 371 -10.33 -21.29 41.13
C ALA A 371 -11.11 -21.42 39.81
N GLU A 372 -12.35 -21.89 39.86
CA GLU A 372 -13.23 -21.98 38.68
C GLU A 372 -13.65 -20.62 38.18
N ALA A 373 -13.94 -19.67 39.06
CA ALA A 373 -14.21 -18.27 38.68
C ALA A 373 -12.97 -17.60 38.03
N PHE A 374 -11.78 -17.83 38.61
CA PHE A 374 -10.52 -17.39 37.99
C PHE A 374 -10.36 -17.96 36.58
N LEU A 375 -10.57 -19.26 36.41
CA LEU A 375 -10.43 -19.91 35.11
C LEU A 375 -11.44 -19.41 34.09
N SER A 376 -12.68 -19.18 34.46
CA SER A 376 -13.72 -18.66 33.55
C SER A 376 -13.41 -17.25 33.05
N ILE A 377 -12.78 -16.43 33.89
CA ILE A 377 -12.34 -15.07 33.49
C ILE A 377 -11.13 -15.13 32.56
N HIS A 378 -10.15 -15.97 32.91
CA HIS A 378 -8.86 -16.01 32.22
C HIS A 378 -8.80 -17.02 31.06
N ALA A 379 -9.71 -17.98 30.97
CA ALA A 379 -9.80 -18.92 29.84
C ALA A 379 -10.09 -18.24 28.50
N LEU A 380 -10.65 -17.05 28.53
CA LEU A 380 -10.81 -16.20 27.34
C LEU A 380 -9.46 -15.66 26.84
N ALA A 381 -8.41 -15.68 27.68
CA ALA A 381 -7.06 -15.21 27.34
C ALA A 381 -6.20 -16.28 26.63
N ILE A 382 -6.66 -17.53 26.50
CA ILE A 382 -5.93 -18.50 25.66
C ILE A 382 -6.14 -18.16 24.21
N HIS A 383 -5.03 -17.84 23.57
CA HIS A 383 -5.01 -17.47 22.16
C HIS A 383 -4.95 -18.73 21.30
N ILE A 384 -5.77 -18.76 20.26
CA ILE A 384 -5.68 -19.79 19.22
C ILE A 384 -4.74 -19.27 18.16
N THR A 385 -3.72 -20.07 17.87
CA THR A 385 -2.77 -19.80 16.79
C THR A 385 -3.05 -20.74 15.62
N PRO A 386 -2.53 -20.49 14.43
CA PRO A 386 -2.64 -21.42 13.31
C PRO A 386 -2.13 -22.83 13.61
N PHE A 387 -1.27 -22.99 14.62
CA PHE A 387 -0.58 -24.23 14.97
C PHE A 387 -1.08 -24.88 16.27
N GLY A 388 -2.15 -24.35 16.85
CA GLY A 388 -2.75 -24.84 18.09
C GLY A 388 -3.05 -23.73 19.10
N GLY A 389 -3.33 -24.11 20.36
CA GLY A 389 -3.56 -23.17 21.44
C GLY A 389 -2.25 -22.57 21.98
N CYS A 390 -2.31 -21.34 22.49
CA CYS A 390 -1.20 -20.66 23.14
C CYS A 390 -1.59 -20.23 24.56
N THR A 391 -0.80 -20.65 25.57
CA THR A 391 -1.01 -20.29 26.98
C THR A 391 -0.25 -19.03 27.41
N HIS A 392 0.43 -18.34 26.48
CA HIS A 392 1.17 -17.13 26.80
C HIS A 392 0.22 -15.96 27.12
N ASP A 393 0.53 -15.23 28.18
CA ASP A 393 -0.19 -14.00 28.54
C ASP A 393 0.41 -12.79 27.80
N PHE A 394 -0.25 -12.38 26.73
CA PHE A 394 0.18 -11.23 25.92
C PHE A 394 -0.03 -9.88 26.61
N SER A 395 -0.74 -9.85 27.74
CA SER A 395 -0.87 -8.62 28.53
C SER A 395 0.41 -8.31 29.31
N GLN A 396 1.21 -9.34 29.61
CA GLN A 396 2.46 -9.19 30.37
C GLN A 396 3.68 -9.02 29.47
N ALA A 397 3.73 -9.72 28.33
CA ALA A 397 4.86 -9.65 27.42
C ALA A 397 4.47 -10.00 25.98
N PRO A 398 5.13 -9.42 24.95
CA PRO A 398 4.92 -9.79 23.57
C PRO A 398 5.42 -11.21 23.29
N CYS A 399 4.85 -11.87 22.25
CA CYS A 399 5.29 -13.20 21.85
C CYS A 399 6.72 -13.16 21.29
N ALA A 400 7.66 -13.71 22.06
CA ALA A 400 9.07 -13.77 21.68
C ALA A 400 9.37 -14.75 20.54
N LYS A 401 8.45 -15.69 20.24
CA LYS A 401 8.56 -16.65 19.12
C LYS A 401 7.93 -16.14 17.82
N HIS A 402 7.32 -14.96 17.82
CA HIS A 402 6.68 -14.37 16.64
C HIS A 402 5.75 -15.34 15.90
N LEU A 403 4.91 -16.09 16.64
CA LEU A 403 3.99 -17.13 16.17
C LEU A 403 4.68 -18.38 15.56
N GLN A 404 6.00 -18.52 15.66
CA GLN A 404 6.67 -19.78 15.36
C GLN A 404 6.55 -20.76 16.55
N CYS A 405 5.31 -21.01 16.98
CA CYS A 405 4.99 -21.85 18.16
C CYS A 405 5.57 -23.26 18.03
N TRP A 406 5.55 -23.79 16.81
CA TRP A 406 6.12 -25.08 16.44
C TRP A 406 7.64 -25.17 16.59
N ASN A 407 8.34 -24.07 16.78
CA ASN A 407 9.79 -24.06 17.00
C ASN A 407 10.13 -24.20 18.50
N GLY A 408 9.59 -25.21 19.16
CA GLY A 408 9.90 -25.56 20.54
C GLY A 408 9.37 -24.58 21.60
N CYS A 409 8.19 -23.99 21.38
CA CYS A 409 7.58 -23.09 22.36
C CYS A 409 6.84 -23.85 23.45
N SER A 410 7.16 -23.59 24.74
CA SER A 410 6.50 -24.21 25.88
C SER A 410 5.00 -23.87 26.02
N HIS A 411 4.58 -22.77 25.40
CA HIS A 411 3.18 -22.32 25.42
C HIS A 411 2.30 -22.96 24.36
N LEU A 412 2.87 -23.76 23.43
CA LEU A 412 2.08 -24.41 22.37
C LEU A 412 1.34 -25.64 22.91
N LEU A 413 0.04 -25.63 22.69
CA LEU A 413 -0.85 -26.76 22.96
C LEU A 413 -1.41 -27.32 21.66
N ARG A 414 -1.41 -28.66 21.53
CA ARG A 414 -2.24 -29.31 20.49
C ARG A 414 -3.69 -29.29 20.95
N THR A 415 -4.55 -28.74 20.09
CA THR A 415 -5.98 -28.62 20.33
C THR A 415 -6.79 -29.55 19.43
N HIS A 416 -6.19 -30.06 18.37
CA HIS A 416 -6.81 -30.90 17.33
C HIS A 416 -8.07 -30.26 16.70
N LEU A 417 -8.08 -28.93 16.64
CA LEU A 417 -9.14 -28.19 16.00
C LEU A 417 -9.07 -28.32 14.45
N PRO A 418 -10.18 -28.18 13.77
CA PRO A 418 -10.20 -28.19 12.31
C PRO A 418 -9.18 -27.20 11.71
N GLY A 419 -8.38 -27.66 10.75
CA GLY A 419 -7.35 -26.84 10.07
C GLY A 419 -6.00 -26.74 10.81
N GLU A 420 -5.89 -27.20 12.05
CA GLU A 420 -4.62 -27.17 12.79
C GLU A 420 -3.60 -28.15 12.23
N THR A 421 -4.03 -29.39 11.97
CA THR A 421 -3.18 -30.44 11.41
C THR A 421 -2.69 -30.09 10.03
N GLU A 422 -3.58 -29.65 9.16
CA GLU A 422 -3.27 -29.25 7.79
C GLU A 422 -2.23 -28.12 7.73
N ARG A 423 -2.31 -27.15 8.64
CA ARG A 423 -1.34 -26.06 8.72
C ARG A 423 0.03 -26.50 9.23
N ILE A 424 0.07 -27.45 10.15
CA ILE A 424 1.34 -28.03 10.63
C ILE A 424 1.98 -28.84 9.49
N GLU A 425 1.20 -29.63 8.75
CA GLU A 425 1.65 -30.39 7.57
C GLU A 425 2.20 -29.45 6.47
N GLU A 426 1.48 -28.38 6.15
CA GLU A 426 1.92 -27.38 5.20
C GLU A 426 3.27 -26.76 5.62
N GLN A 427 3.38 -26.37 6.90
CA GLN A 427 4.62 -25.80 7.43
C GLN A 427 5.77 -26.83 7.41
N LEU A 428 5.49 -28.10 7.71
CA LEU A 428 6.45 -29.17 7.61
C LEU A 428 6.97 -29.32 6.17
N LEU A 429 6.09 -29.35 5.20
CA LEU A 429 6.45 -29.46 3.78
C LEU A 429 7.34 -28.29 3.32
N ILE A 430 6.98 -27.06 3.71
CA ILE A 430 7.79 -25.86 3.40
C ILE A 430 9.17 -25.99 4.02
N THR A 431 9.26 -26.44 5.27
CA THR A 431 10.54 -26.55 6.00
C THR A 431 11.42 -27.68 5.43
N GLN A 432 10.81 -28.80 4.99
CA GLN A 432 11.52 -29.90 4.32
C GLN A 432 12.11 -29.46 2.97
N ARG A 433 11.32 -28.73 2.15
CA ARG A 433 11.83 -28.16 0.88
C ARG A 433 13.00 -27.19 1.10
N LEU A 434 12.94 -26.41 2.18
CA LEU A 434 14.04 -25.53 2.55
C LEU A 434 15.30 -26.31 2.93
N ALA A 435 15.16 -27.39 3.68
CA ALA A 435 16.29 -28.29 4.02
C ALA A 435 16.91 -28.89 2.77
N GLU A 436 16.10 -29.39 1.84
CA GLU A 436 16.56 -29.99 0.59
C GLU A 436 17.31 -28.95 -0.28
N LYS A 437 16.76 -27.76 -0.41
CA LYS A 437 17.43 -26.66 -1.10
C LYS A 437 18.77 -26.30 -0.46
N MET A 438 18.84 -26.24 0.86
CA MET A 438 20.11 -25.99 1.58
C MET A 438 21.13 -27.09 1.38
N ARG A 439 20.71 -28.35 1.28
CA ARG A 439 21.62 -29.48 1.01
C ARG A 439 22.16 -29.44 -0.42
N THR A 440 21.34 -29.02 -1.38
CA THR A 440 21.73 -28.99 -2.82
C THR A 440 22.55 -27.75 -3.19
N GLU A 441 22.17 -26.58 -2.68
CA GLU A 441 22.75 -25.30 -3.06
C GLU A 441 23.73 -24.73 -2.01
N GLY A 442 23.69 -25.21 -0.75
CA GLY A 442 24.44 -24.66 0.38
C GLY A 442 25.87 -25.20 0.55
N ASN A 443 26.31 -26.12 -0.31
CA ASN A 443 27.62 -26.77 -0.19
C ASN A 443 28.77 -25.76 -0.24
N GLY A 444 29.43 -25.53 0.91
CA GLY A 444 30.63 -24.70 1.04
C GLY A 444 30.40 -23.26 1.54
N ALA A 445 29.16 -22.80 1.75
CA ALA A 445 28.92 -21.49 2.32
C ALA A 445 29.17 -21.48 3.85
N TYR A 446 29.84 -20.42 4.34
CA TYR A 446 30.14 -20.29 5.77
C TYR A 446 28.86 -20.29 6.59
N GLY A 447 28.78 -21.26 7.56
CA GLY A 447 27.62 -21.40 8.44
C GLY A 447 26.45 -22.23 7.89
N SER A 448 26.53 -22.77 6.66
CA SER A 448 25.48 -23.60 6.05
C SER A 448 25.09 -24.83 6.90
N GLU A 449 26.06 -25.49 7.51
CA GLU A 449 25.80 -26.64 8.40
C GLU A 449 24.96 -26.28 9.62
N ARG A 450 25.21 -25.12 10.26
CA ARG A 450 24.43 -24.65 11.42
C ARG A 450 23.00 -24.31 11.02
N TRP A 451 22.83 -23.72 9.84
CA TRP A 451 21.51 -23.43 9.28
C TRP A 451 20.74 -24.71 8.99
N LEU A 452 21.40 -25.71 8.39
CA LEU A 452 20.77 -26.99 8.11
C LEU A 452 20.37 -27.71 9.41
N GLN A 453 21.21 -27.73 10.42
CA GLN A 453 20.88 -28.28 11.75
C GLN A 453 19.69 -27.59 12.39
N ASP A 454 19.57 -26.26 12.27
CA ASP A 454 18.42 -25.52 12.77
C ASP A 454 17.13 -25.88 12.02
N ILE A 455 17.20 -26.05 10.72
CA ILE A 455 16.07 -26.45 9.88
C ILE A 455 15.64 -27.88 10.21
N GLU A 456 16.58 -28.81 10.37
CA GLU A 456 16.32 -30.20 10.74
C GLU A 456 15.67 -30.31 12.13
N ARG A 457 16.12 -29.51 13.09
CA ARG A 457 15.48 -29.41 14.40
C ARG A 457 14.02 -28.92 14.27
N LYS A 458 13.76 -27.94 13.42
CA LYS A 458 12.40 -27.43 13.15
C LYS A 458 11.52 -28.49 12.52
N ILE A 459 12.05 -29.30 11.59
CA ILE A 459 11.36 -30.45 11.02
C ILE A 459 10.97 -31.45 12.11
N ALA A 460 11.91 -31.81 12.98
CA ALA A 460 11.65 -32.72 14.06
C ALA A 460 10.57 -32.22 15.04
N HIS A 461 10.55 -30.93 15.32
CA HIS A 461 9.52 -30.29 16.13
C HIS A 461 8.13 -30.35 15.48
N LEU A 462 8.04 -30.08 14.18
CA LEU A 462 6.77 -30.15 13.44
C LEU A 462 6.25 -31.59 13.36
N GLN A 463 7.14 -32.57 13.12
CA GLN A 463 6.79 -33.99 13.16
C GLN A 463 6.28 -34.39 14.54
N LYS A 464 7.00 -34.01 15.63
CA LYS A 464 6.54 -34.24 16.98
C LYS A 464 5.13 -33.69 17.23
N ALA A 465 4.83 -32.50 16.72
CA ALA A 465 3.49 -31.92 16.86
C ALA A 465 2.43 -32.74 16.12
N LEU A 466 2.75 -33.30 14.94
CA LEU A 466 1.85 -34.13 14.13
C LEU A 466 1.62 -35.51 14.75
N ASP A 467 2.67 -36.11 15.31
CA ASP A 467 2.63 -37.46 15.89
C ASP A 467 1.83 -37.51 17.21
N MET A 468 1.45 -36.37 17.77
CA MET A 468 0.64 -36.34 18.98
C MET A 468 -0.76 -36.87 18.71
N LEU A 469 -1.12 -37.94 19.45
CA LEU A 469 -2.44 -38.55 19.38
C LEU A 469 -3.53 -37.56 19.82
N ARG A 470 -4.71 -37.69 19.21
CA ARG A 470 -5.88 -36.92 19.59
C ARG A 470 -6.23 -37.15 21.04
N SER A 471 -6.40 -36.10 21.80
CA SER A 471 -6.77 -36.13 23.21
C SER A 471 -8.01 -35.27 23.44
N ASP A 472 -8.84 -35.65 24.40
CA ASP A 472 -10.02 -34.85 24.79
C ASP A 472 -9.66 -33.58 25.56
N SER A 473 -8.37 -33.33 25.79
CA SER A 473 -7.87 -32.10 26.41
C SER A 473 -6.64 -31.56 25.71
N PRO A 474 -6.41 -30.23 25.71
CA PRO A 474 -5.22 -29.62 25.14
C PRO A 474 -3.96 -30.19 25.75
N THR A 475 -3.01 -30.57 24.91
CA THR A 475 -1.77 -31.22 25.37
C THR A 475 -0.57 -30.38 24.98
N PRO A 476 0.37 -30.08 25.92
CA PRO A 476 1.59 -29.35 25.60
C PRO A 476 2.45 -30.11 24.60
N VAL A 477 2.87 -29.43 23.52
CA VAL A 477 3.75 -30.04 22.51
C VAL A 477 5.19 -30.09 23.00
N PHE A 478 5.63 -29.06 23.69
CA PHE A 478 7.00 -28.91 24.18
C PHE A 478 6.99 -28.50 25.66
N PRO A 479 6.68 -29.41 26.59
CA PRO A 479 6.63 -29.07 28.02
C PRO A 479 7.96 -28.55 28.56
N ASP A 480 9.09 -29.02 28.02
CA ASP A 480 10.44 -28.55 28.35
C ASP A 480 10.94 -27.46 27.42
N GLY A 481 10.07 -26.92 26.59
CA GLY A 481 10.39 -25.88 25.61
C GLY A 481 10.72 -24.55 26.29
N LYS A 482 11.50 -23.70 25.59
CA LYS A 482 11.81 -22.34 26.06
C LYS A 482 10.90 -21.34 25.39
N PRO A 483 10.29 -20.40 26.12
CA PRO A 483 9.46 -19.35 25.52
C PRO A 483 10.29 -18.39 24.64
N VAL A 484 11.59 -18.25 24.93
CA VAL A 484 12.50 -17.36 24.22
C VAL A 484 13.79 -18.07 23.86
N THR A 485 14.18 -18.04 22.59
CA THR A 485 15.57 -18.33 22.15
C THR A 485 16.33 -17.02 22.03
N VAL A 486 16.81 -16.46 23.14
CA VAL A 486 17.85 -15.43 23.09
C VAL A 486 19.17 -16.14 22.88
N PRO A 487 19.93 -15.84 21.81
CA PRO A 487 21.25 -16.41 21.60
C PRO A 487 22.14 -16.17 22.83
N GLU A 488 22.93 -17.19 23.23
CA GLU A 488 23.73 -17.10 24.46
C GLU A 488 24.70 -15.92 24.50
N HIS A 489 25.17 -15.44 23.35
CA HIS A 489 26.01 -14.25 23.28
C HIS A 489 25.29 -12.93 23.65
N MET A 490 23.96 -12.90 23.60
CA MET A 490 23.16 -11.73 24.05
C MET A 490 22.83 -11.77 25.54
N LYS A 491 23.05 -12.91 26.23
CA LYS A 491 22.80 -13.04 27.67
C LYS A 491 23.90 -12.41 28.53
N LYS A 492 25.05 -12.08 27.95
CA LYS A 492 26.22 -11.56 28.67
C LYS A 492 26.31 -10.03 28.74
N GLY A 493 25.26 -9.28 28.39
CA GLY A 493 25.27 -7.82 28.29
C GLY A 493 24.63 -7.04 29.45
N SER A 494 24.20 -7.68 30.53
CA SER A 494 23.51 -6.97 31.64
C SER A 494 24.29 -6.98 32.96
N SER A 495 25.59 -6.69 32.87
CA SER A 495 26.39 -6.30 34.07
C SER A 495 27.24 -5.10 33.70
N VAL A 496 26.61 -3.94 33.58
CA VAL A 496 27.29 -2.66 33.77
C VAL A 496 26.64 -2.03 35.00
N LYS A 497 27.46 -1.88 36.03
CA LYS A 497 27.18 -1.14 37.27
C LYS A 497 26.85 0.30 36.98
#